data_4d1bfb096294276af80409341acc04f6
#
_entry.id   4d1bfb096294276af80409341acc04f6
#
_cell.length_a   1.000
_cell.length_b   1.000
_cell.length_c   1.000
_cell.angle_alpha   90.00
_cell.angle_beta   90.00
_cell.angle_gamma   90.00
#
_symmetry.space_group_name_H-M   'P 1'
#
loop_
_entity.id
_entity.type
_entity.pdbx_description
1 polymer ?
#
loop_
_entity_poly.entity_id
_entity_poly.type
_entity_poly.pdbx_seq_one_letter_code
_entity_poly.pdbx_strand_id
1 'polypeptide(L)'
;MTFFILFFIIFIPNSHVWAFDMDYDGHIATGSQYIFDSPPSHKDFDSELHVHLEFDGNILKKNELTLDYEIETALNLIDGPSVQSNLRPEEDIYLPRTWLRLSNDFFQFRVGRQEILFGDGVIFQPLGLFETRDVSGVVPESLGVDSFRATWFLSDVSLLETWLVPAKIGTALIPGIRADFLLGEFETGVVFQYHPKSDLEDFSGYEREMIQMGYHIKGEREVGFWNESRLDIEMEPSSPVQFDTVFGTDYTFEIGKGLHILMEYFLSTQQKEFSTSDLKGQRTYHHIGFSMDQPIDIEIKWQIYSLYDFLDKSFQIIPQIEYSITDDLFLYFHGKIGGDINGNKTNGRLYQRTNSFSGTESSIGLTVANYF
;
A
#
# COMPACT_ATOMS: atom_id res chain seq x y z
N MET A 1 -21.20 4.47 10.17
CA MET A 1 -21.68 3.33 9.38
C MET A 1 -21.54 2.03 10.18
N THR A 2 -22.27 1.94 11.28
CA THR A 2 -22.16 0.89 12.33
C THR A 2 -23.27 -0.18 12.21
N PHE A 3 -24.00 -0.26 11.09
CA PHE A 3 -25.23 -1.05 11.02
C PHE A 3 -25.10 -2.47 10.45
N PHE A 4 -23.95 -2.85 9.86
CA PHE A 4 -23.82 -4.16 9.21
C PHE A 4 -23.26 -5.29 10.11
N ILE A 5 -22.59 -4.96 11.19
CA ILE A 5 -21.97 -5.97 12.08
C ILE A 5 -23.03 -6.63 13.00
N LEU A 6 -24.15 -5.98 13.27
CA LEU A 6 -25.15 -6.49 14.24
C LEU A 6 -26.11 -7.54 13.68
N PHE A 7 -26.14 -7.79 12.38
CA PHE A 7 -27.17 -8.67 11.78
C PHE A 7 -26.80 -10.16 11.71
N PHE A 8 -25.54 -10.53 11.95
CA PHE A 8 -25.10 -11.92 11.85
C PHE A 8 -25.13 -12.71 13.18
N ILE A 9 -25.34 -12.05 14.31
CA ILE A 9 -25.31 -12.72 15.64
C ILE A 9 -26.63 -13.44 16.00
N ILE A 10 -27.71 -13.24 15.26
CA ILE A 10 -29.07 -13.64 15.71
C ILE A 10 -29.55 -15.02 15.22
N PHE A 11 -28.84 -15.71 14.33
CA PHE A 11 -29.34 -16.98 13.78
C PHE A 11 -28.36 -18.15 13.88
N ILE A 12 -28.04 -18.61 15.10
CA ILE A 12 -27.44 -19.92 15.27
C ILE A 12 -28.16 -20.66 16.39
N PRO A 13 -28.86 -21.76 16.06
CA PRO A 13 -29.60 -22.54 17.06
C PRO A 13 -28.64 -23.23 18.02
N ASN A 14 -29.01 -23.18 19.30
CA ASN A 14 -28.37 -23.82 20.45
C ASN A 14 -27.90 -25.23 20.18
N SER A 15 -26.61 -25.49 20.36
CA SER A 15 -26.04 -26.74 20.92
C SER A 15 -24.60 -27.07 20.47
N HIS A 16 -23.72 -26.10 20.28
CA HIS A 16 -22.31 -26.43 20.12
C HIS A 16 -21.44 -25.46 20.94
N VAL A 17 -20.43 -26.03 21.60
CA VAL A 17 -19.39 -25.30 22.32
C VAL A 17 -18.70 -24.37 21.31
N TRP A 18 -18.92 -23.09 21.45
CA TRP A 18 -18.17 -22.05 20.73
C TRP A 18 -16.78 -22.00 21.36
N ALA A 19 -15.78 -22.50 20.68
CA ALA A 19 -14.40 -22.16 21.03
C ALA A 19 -14.15 -20.77 20.41
N PHE A 20 -14.45 -19.74 21.16
CA PHE A 20 -14.02 -18.40 20.82
C PHE A 20 -12.54 -18.31 21.18
N ASP A 21 -11.71 -18.30 20.21
CA ASP A 21 -10.28 -18.05 20.34
C ASP A 21 -10.01 -16.60 19.93
N MET A 22 -9.23 -15.89 20.71
CA MET A 22 -8.90 -14.50 20.46
C MET A 22 -7.43 -14.27 20.80
N ASP A 23 -6.68 -13.93 19.79
CA ASP A 23 -5.34 -13.40 19.90
C ASP A 23 -5.39 -11.87 19.79
N TYR A 24 -4.39 -11.21 20.34
CA TYR A 24 -4.24 -9.78 20.18
C TYR A 24 -2.76 -9.43 20.04
N ASP A 25 -2.50 -8.47 19.21
CA ASP A 25 -1.20 -7.83 19.10
C ASP A 25 -1.37 -6.33 18.82
N GLY A 26 -0.28 -5.62 18.79
CA GLY A 26 -0.33 -4.20 18.49
C GLY A 26 1.01 -3.52 18.69
N HIS A 27 1.00 -2.22 18.47
CA HIS A 27 2.16 -1.41 18.75
C HIS A 27 1.77 0.02 19.15
N ILE A 28 2.69 0.66 19.86
CA ILE A 28 2.63 2.08 20.18
C ILE A 28 3.91 2.69 19.63
N ALA A 29 3.78 3.63 18.69
CA ALA A 29 4.90 4.35 18.16
C ALA A 29 4.75 5.85 18.46
N THR A 30 5.84 6.49 18.84
CA THR A 30 5.90 7.95 18.99
C THR A 30 7.14 8.45 18.28
N GLY A 31 6.95 9.47 17.47
CA GLY A 31 8.00 10.03 16.65
C GLY A 31 8.04 11.54 16.72
N SER A 32 9.18 12.08 16.36
CA SER A 32 9.37 13.52 16.17
C SER A 32 10.33 13.74 15.03
N GLN A 33 10.04 14.73 14.19
CA GLN A 33 10.92 15.10 13.10
C GLN A 33 11.08 16.60 12.99
N TYR A 34 12.26 17.02 12.58
CA TYR A 34 12.55 18.39 12.20
C TYR A 34 12.59 18.51 10.69
N ILE A 35 11.84 19.47 10.14
CA ILE A 35 11.70 19.71 8.71
C ILE A 35 12.54 20.91 8.35
N PHE A 36 13.47 20.74 7.42
CA PHE A 36 14.31 21.80 6.92
C PHE A 36 13.56 22.55 5.79
N ASP A 37 13.78 23.85 5.71
CA ASP A 37 13.21 24.69 4.65
C ASP A 37 11.67 24.73 4.59
N SER A 38 10.99 24.53 5.73
CA SER A 38 9.55 24.71 5.83
C SER A 38 9.12 26.09 5.35
N PRO A 39 7.97 26.24 4.68
CA PRO A 39 7.40 27.54 4.39
C PRO A 39 7.19 28.34 5.68
N PRO A 40 7.35 29.67 5.69
CA PRO A 40 7.26 30.51 6.91
C PRO A 40 5.94 30.40 7.69
N SER A 41 4.92 29.78 7.10
CA SER A 41 3.61 29.53 7.71
C SER A 41 3.50 28.20 8.43
N HIS A 42 4.53 27.34 8.35
CA HIS A 42 4.53 26.02 8.93
C HIS A 42 5.51 25.95 10.11
N LYS A 43 5.21 25.05 11.05
CA LYS A 43 6.15 24.70 12.12
C LYS A 43 7.29 23.86 11.51
N ASP A 44 8.50 24.07 11.99
CA ASP A 44 9.67 23.27 11.57
C ASP A 44 9.76 21.93 12.29
N PHE A 45 8.83 21.65 13.19
CA PHE A 45 8.86 20.48 14.06
C PHE A 45 7.49 19.79 14.08
N ASP A 46 7.49 18.50 13.78
CA ASP A 46 6.36 17.59 13.87
C ASP A 46 6.58 16.58 14.99
N SER A 47 5.49 16.20 15.63
CA SER A 47 5.45 15.04 16.51
C SER A 47 4.20 14.22 16.26
N GLU A 48 4.33 12.92 16.38
CA GLU A 48 3.25 11.98 16.18
C GLU A 48 3.21 10.94 17.29
N LEU A 49 2.00 10.49 17.60
CA LEU A 49 1.72 9.32 18.39
C LEU A 49 0.80 8.43 17.59
N HIS A 50 1.25 7.22 17.34
CA HIS A 50 0.48 6.17 16.68
C HIS A 50 0.25 5.03 17.65
N VAL A 51 -1.00 4.58 17.77
CA VAL A 51 -1.38 3.39 18.52
C VAL A 51 -2.17 2.49 17.60
N HIS A 52 -1.73 1.26 17.47
CA HIS A 52 -2.36 0.25 16.67
C HIS A 52 -2.67 -0.98 17.51
N LEU A 53 -3.89 -1.49 17.41
CA LEU A 53 -4.35 -2.68 18.09
C LEU A 53 -5.04 -3.60 17.10
N GLU A 54 -4.64 -4.85 17.08
CA GLU A 54 -5.22 -5.91 16.29
C GLU A 54 -5.82 -6.99 17.19
N PHE A 55 -7.01 -7.45 16.83
CA PHE A 55 -7.70 -8.57 17.48
C PHE A 55 -8.13 -9.51 16.38
N ASP A 56 -7.70 -10.73 16.44
CA ASP A 56 -8.08 -11.77 15.51
C ASP A 56 -8.48 -13.07 16.22
N GLY A 57 -9.12 -13.97 15.50
CA GLY A 57 -9.46 -15.26 16.07
C GLY A 57 -10.52 -16.04 15.31
N ASN A 58 -10.81 -17.22 15.86
CA ASN A 58 -11.79 -18.14 15.29
C ASN A 58 -13.12 -18.05 16.04
N ILE A 59 -14.21 -17.80 15.30
CA ILE A 59 -15.59 -17.85 15.82
C ILE A 59 -16.09 -19.30 15.81
N LEU A 60 -15.79 -20.02 14.73
CA LEU A 60 -16.24 -21.38 14.52
C LEU A 60 -15.22 -22.16 13.70
N LYS A 61 -14.90 -23.36 14.18
CA LYS A 61 -14.13 -24.35 13.42
C LYS A 61 -14.86 -25.67 13.45
N LYS A 62 -15.38 -26.11 12.32
CA LYS A 62 -16.14 -27.36 12.23
C LYS A 62 -15.75 -28.12 10.96
N ASN A 63 -15.16 -29.31 11.11
CA ASN A 63 -14.56 -30.11 10.06
C ASN A 63 -13.51 -29.25 9.29
N GLU A 64 -13.71 -29.08 8.00
CA GLU A 64 -12.83 -28.29 7.13
C GLU A 64 -13.25 -26.80 7.02
N LEU A 65 -14.40 -26.42 7.62
CA LEU A 65 -14.94 -25.07 7.52
C LEU A 65 -14.50 -24.24 8.74
N THR A 66 -13.93 -23.08 8.47
CA THR A 66 -13.51 -22.09 9.49
C THR A 66 -14.24 -20.77 9.26
N LEU A 67 -14.76 -20.18 10.33
CA LEU A 67 -15.22 -18.79 10.38
C LEU A 67 -14.32 -18.03 11.32
N ASP A 68 -13.61 -17.06 10.82
CA ASP A 68 -12.67 -16.23 11.57
C ASP A 68 -12.91 -14.73 11.33
N TYR A 69 -12.25 -13.90 12.13
CA TYR A 69 -12.39 -12.44 12.09
C TYR A 69 -11.06 -11.77 12.39
N GLU A 70 -10.98 -10.51 11.98
CA GLU A 70 -9.93 -9.56 12.34
C GLU A 70 -10.55 -8.20 12.56
N ILE A 71 -10.11 -7.51 13.59
CA ILE A 71 -10.50 -6.14 13.91
C ILE A 71 -9.25 -5.36 14.25
N GLU A 72 -8.88 -4.44 13.40
CA GLU A 72 -7.82 -3.47 13.67
C GLU A 72 -8.41 -2.12 14.02
N THR A 73 -7.80 -1.46 14.98
CA THR A 73 -8.08 -0.06 15.31
C THR A 73 -6.79 0.72 15.43
N ALA A 74 -6.77 1.90 14.88
CA ALA A 74 -5.62 2.80 14.95
C ALA A 74 -6.04 4.18 15.46
N LEU A 75 -5.14 4.80 16.24
CA LEU A 75 -5.22 6.17 16.71
C LEU A 75 -3.97 6.89 16.23
N ASN A 76 -4.15 7.98 15.48
CA ASN A 76 -3.07 8.86 15.06
C ASN A 76 -3.28 10.26 15.63
N LEU A 77 -2.36 10.70 16.46
CA LEU A 77 -2.32 12.08 16.96
C LEU A 77 -1.08 12.76 16.38
N ILE A 78 -1.27 13.84 15.64
CA ILE A 78 -0.20 14.57 14.97
C ILE A 78 -0.25 16.03 15.41
N ASP A 79 0.87 16.57 15.90
CA ASP A 79 1.05 18.00 16.16
C ASP A 79 2.18 18.53 15.25
N GLY A 80 1.79 19.32 14.27
CA GLY A 80 2.71 19.93 13.32
C GLY A 80 2.13 19.97 11.90
N PRO A 81 2.88 20.51 10.96
CA PRO A 81 2.52 20.52 9.56
C PRO A 81 2.83 19.14 8.96
N SER A 82 2.25 18.08 9.50
CA SER A 82 2.51 16.75 8.98
C SER A 82 2.51 16.84 7.45
N VAL A 83 3.52 16.28 6.84
CA VAL A 83 3.42 15.88 5.44
C VAL A 83 2.26 14.86 5.48
N GLN A 84 1.05 15.36 5.24
CA GLN A 84 -0.11 14.51 5.09
C GLN A 84 0.28 13.51 4.01
N SER A 85 0.65 12.31 4.43
CA SER A 85 0.55 11.23 3.48
C SER A 85 -0.92 11.26 3.06
N ASN A 86 -1.22 11.36 1.78
CA ASN A 86 -2.59 11.31 1.26
C ASN A 86 -3.31 10.00 1.62
N LEU A 87 -2.66 9.15 2.40
CA LEU A 87 -3.02 7.83 2.84
C LEU A 87 -3.63 7.80 4.24
N ARG A 88 -3.40 8.84 5.06
CA ARG A 88 -3.94 8.83 6.42
C ARG A 88 -5.37 9.37 6.40
N PRO A 89 -6.31 8.67 7.07
CA PRO A 89 -7.66 9.19 7.27
C PRO A 89 -7.60 10.56 7.97
N GLU A 90 -8.54 11.43 7.66
CA GLU A 90 -8.73 12.70 8.37
C GLU A 90 -9.14 12.50 9.83
N GLU A 91 -9.55 11.29 10.20
CA GLU A 91 -10.02 10.92 11.53
C GLU A 91 -8.84 10.47 12.40
N ASP A 92 -8.76 10.99 13.62
CA ASP A 92 -7.74 10.58 14.60
C ASP A 92 -7.85 9.11 14.97
N ILE A 93 -9.07 8.54 14.96
CA ILE A 93 -9.35 7.13 15.24
C ILE A 93 -10.02 6.51 14.03
N TYR A 94 -9.47 5.43 13.53
CA TYR A 94 -10.00 4.72 12.37
C TYR A 94 -9.84 3.21 12.50
N LEU A 95 -10.49 2.48 11.61
CA LEU A 95 -10.41 1.02 11.51
C LEU A 95 -9.68 0.66 10.21
N PRO A 96 -8.38 0.38 10.24
CA PRO A 96 -7.62 -0.01 9.05
C PRO A 96 -8.19 -1.27 8.40
N ARG A 97 -8.46 -2.30 9.21
CA ARG A 97 -9.04 -3.57 8.77
C ARG A 97 -10.12 -4.04 9.75
N THR A 98 -11.21 -4.55 9.23
CA THR A 98 -12.29 -5.15 10.03
C THR A 98 -13.11 -6.05 9.14
N TRP A 99 -12.92 -7.36 9.23
CA TRP A 99 -13.56 -8.32 8.33
C TRP A 99 -13.94 -9.63 9.03
N LEU A 100 -14.86 -10.36 8.37
CA LEU A 100 -15.21 -11.75 8.66
C LEU A 100 -14.83 -12.60 7.46
N ARG A 101 -14.30 -13.81 7.70
CA ARG A 101 -13.88 -14.75 6.69
C ARG A 101 -14.48 -16.14 6.95
N LEU A 102 -15.11 -16.69 5.92
CA LEU A 102 -15.51 -18.08 5.87
C LEU A 102 -14.62 -18.80 4.86
N SER A 103 -13.92 -19.83 5.28
CA SER A 103 -12.94 -20.52 4.44
C SER A 103 -12.90 -22.03 4.64
N ASN A 104 -12.44 -22.72 3.60
CA ASN A 104 -11.99 -24.11 3.61
C ASN A 104 -10.84 -24.30 2.61
N ASP A 105 -10.41 -25.52 2.34
CA ASP A 105 -9.30 -25.83 1.43
C ASP A 105 -9.56 -25.40 -0.02
N PHE A 106 -10.81 -25.21 -0.43
CA PHE A 106 -11.18 -24.92 -1.82
C PHE A 106 -11.60 -23.47 -2.07
N PHE A 107 -12.11 -22.78 -1.04
CA PHE A 107 -12.58 -21.42 -1.18
C PHE A 107 -12.39 -20.60 0.09
N GLN A 108 -12.35 -19.31 -0.11
CA GLN A 108 -12.38 -18.29 0.93
C GLN A 108 -13.36 -17.19 0.54
N PHE A 109 -14.26 -16.82 1.43
CA PHE A 109 -15.14 -15.69 1.27
C PHE A 109 -14.91 -14.70 2.41
N ARG A 110 -14.62 -13.46 2.10
CA ARG A 110 -14.33 -12.41 3.07
C ARG A 110 -15.23 -11.20 2.86
N VAL A 111 -15.73 -10.60 3.93
CA VAL A 111 -16.57 -9.40 3.92
C VAL A 111 -16.13 -8.43 4.98
N GLY A 112 -16.08 -7.17 4.63
CA GLY A 112 -15.66 -6.07 5.51
C GLY A 112 -14.50 -5.27 4.93
N ARG A 113 -13.89 -4.45 5.77
CA ARG A 113 -12.71 -3.67 5.40
C ARG A 113 -11.49 -4.57 5.41
N GLN A 114 -10.86 -4.69 4.27
CA GLN A 114 -9.74 -5.60 4.04
C GLN A 114 -8.77 -5.04 3.03
N GLU A 115 -7.53 -5.43 3.16
CA GLU A 115 -6.50 -5.13 2.17
C GLU A 115 -6.75 -5.94 0.89
N ILE A 116 -6.71 -5.27 -0.26
CA ILE A 116 -6.72 -5.88 -1.59
C ILE A 116 -5.48 -5.42 -2.33
N LEU A 117 -4.45 -6.24 -2.27
CA LEU A 117 -3.15 -5.98 -2.85
C LEU A 117 -2.90 -6.90 -4.03
N PHE A 118 -2.40 -6.36 -5.12
CA PHE A 118 -1.99 -7.10 -6.30
C PHE A 118 -0.60 -6.66 -6.74
N GLY A 119 0.10 -7.58 -7.42
CA GLY A 119 1.41 -7.31 -8.00
C GLY A 119 2.57 -7.56 -7.05
N ASP A 120 3.78 -7.43 -7.58
CA ASP A 120 5.06 -7.73 -6.95
C ASP A 120 5.94 -6.48 -6.80
N GLY A 121 5.47 -5.33 -7.30
CA GLY A 121 6.19 -4.06 -7.19
C GLY A 121 6.39 -3.67 -5.72
N VAL A 122 7.62 -3.34 -5.36
CA VAL A 122 8.00 -2.98 -3.98
C VAL A 122 7.95 -1.47 -3.77
N ILE A 123 8.58 -0.72 -4.66
CA ILE A 123 8.62 0.75 -4.61
C ILE A 123 7.45 1.34 -5.41
N PHE A 124 7.23 0.83 -6.63
CA PHE A 124 6.17 1.26 -7.51
C PHE A 124 5.18 0.12 -7.73
N GLN A 125 3.89 0.40 -7.55
CA GLN A 125 2.83 -0.61 -7.58
C GLN A 125 1.74 -0.24 -8.60
N PRO A 126 1.97 -0.45 -9.90
CA PRO A 126 0.95 -0.21 -10.92
C PRO A 126 -0.37 -0.94 -10.65
N LEU A 127 -0.32 -2.14 -10.10
CA LEU A 127 -1.49 -2.95 -9.73
C LEU A 127 -2.06 -2.67 -8.33
N GLY A 128 -1.51 -1.71 -7.59
CA GLY A 128 -2.09 -1.22 -6.34
C GLY A 128 -3.40 -0.47 -6.59
N LEU A 129 -4.47 -1.19 -6.94
CA LEU A 129 -5.75 -0.59 -7.37
C LEU A 129 -6.53 0.06 -6.23
N PHE A 130 -6.36 -0.42 -5.01
CA PHE A 130 -7.11 0.00 -3.83
C PHE A 130 -6.24 0.42 -2.66
N GLU A 131 -4.96 0.12 -2.72
CA GLU A 131 -4.04 0.27 -1.61
C GLU A 131 -2.98 1.29 -1.92
N THR A 132 -2.65 2.01 -0.88
CA THR A 132 -1.51 2.88 -0.85
C THR A 132 -0.59 2.40 0.26
N ARG A 133 0.52 1.75 -0.09
CA ARG A 133 1.62 1.47 0.81
C ARG A 133 2.51 2.67 0.94
N ASP A 134 2.81 3.06 2.17
CA ASP A 134 3.93 3.94 2.43
C ASP A 134 5.17 3.10 2.73
N VAL A 135 5.97 2.82 1.70
CA VAL A 135 7.25 2.10 1.86
C VAL A 135 8.33 2.99 2.49
N SER A 136 8.09 4.29 2.61
CA SER A 136 9.01 5.25 3.26
C SER A 136 8.68 5.48 4.73
N GLY A 137 7.55 4.99 5.20
CA GLY A 137 7.12 5.09 6.58
C GLY A 137 8.02 4.29 7.52
N VAL A 138 8.28 4.83 8.70
CA VAL A 138 9.06 4.14 9.75
C VAL A 138 8.29 2.91 10.24
N VAL A 139 6.98 3.05 10.38
CA VAL A 139 6.04 1.96 10.65
C VAL A 139 5.13 1.87 9.44
N PRO A 140 5.29 0.83 8.59
CA PRO A 140 4.46 0.67 7.41
C PRO A 140 3.00 0.46 7.78
N GLU A 141 2.12 1.23 7.17
CA GLU A 141 0.67 1.07 7.28
C GLU A 141 0.06 0.81 5.91
N SER A 142 -0.96 -0.04 5.87
CA SER A 142 -1.84 -0.19 4.72
C SER A 142 -3.30 0.00 5.14
N LEU A 143 -4.05 0.74 4.33
CA LEU A 143 -5.46 0.96 4.56
C LEU A 143 -6.30 -0.03 3.75
N GLY A 144 -7.18 -0.73 4.43
CA GLY A 144 -8.14 -1.60 3.77
C GLY A 144 -9.31 -0.85 3.14
N VAL A 145 -9.98 -1.50 2.20
CA VAL A 145 -11.24 -1.04 1.59
C VAL A 145 -12.40 -1.94 1.98
N ASP A 146 -13.57 -1.34 2.16
CA ASP A 146 -14.80 -2.10 2.40
C ASP A 146 -15.13 -2.92 1.16
N SER A 147 -15.23 -4.25 1.29
CA SER A 147 -15.40 -5.11 0.13
C SER A 147 -16.05 -6.46 0.46
N PHE A 148 -16.58 -7.07 -0.60
CA PHE A 148 -16.85 -8.52 -0.66
C PHE A 148 -15.78 -9.14 -1.55
N ARG A 149 -15.11 -10.17 -1.07
CA ARG A 149 -14.07 -10.88 -1.78
C ARG A 149 -14.29 -12.38 -1.71
N ALA A 150 -14.15 -13.05 -2.85
CA ALA A 150 -14.25 -14.50 -2.95
C ALA A 150 -13.04 -15.05 -3.71
N THR A 151 -12.36 -16.01 -3.11
CA THR A 151 -11.18 -16.67 -3.68
C THR A 151 -11.44 -18.15 -3.81
N TRP A 152 -11.14 -18.72 -4.97
CA TRP A 152 -11.18 -20.16 -5.23
C TRP A 152 -9.76 -20.66 -5.47
N PHE A 153 -9.33 -21.64 -4.68
CA PHE A 153 -8.06 -22.32 -4.84
C PHE A 153 -8.23 -23.45 -5.85
N LEU A 154 -7.75 -23.22 -7.07
CA LEU A 154 -7.88 -24.17 -8.18
C LEU A 154 -6.83 -25.28 -8.08
N SER A 155 -5.69 -24.98 -7.50
CA SER A 155 -4.58 -25.88 -7.15
C SER A 155 -3.69 -25.20 -6.10
N ASP A 156 -2.65 -25.88 -5.65
CA ASP A 156 -1.67 -25.34 -4.71
C ASP A 156 -0.94 -24.08 -5.22
N VAL A 157 -0.95 -23.87 -6.53
CA VAL A 157 -0.24 -22.77 -7.21
C VAL A 157 -1.12 -21.91 -8.12
N SER A 158 -2.45 -22.10 -8.05
CA SER A 158 -3.38 -21.35 -8.90
C SER A 158 -4.62 -20.97 -8.14
N LEU A 159 -5.03 -19.74 -8.29
CA LEU A 159 -6.25 -19.22 -7.70
C LEU A 159 -7.03 -18.35 -8.68
N LEU A 160 -8.33 -18.24 -8.42
CA LEU A 160 -9.23 -17.28 -9.03
C LEU A 160 -9.85 -16.46 -7.92
N GLU A 161 -9.82 -15.15 -8.05
CA GLU A 161 -10.36 -14.23 -7.07
C GLU A 161 -11.27 -13.21 -7.71
N THR A 162 -12.37 -12.89 -7.02
CA THR A 162 -13.29 -11.82 -7.41
C THR A 162 -13.58 -10.91 -6.24
N TRP A 163 -13.87 -9.66 -6.53
CA TRP A 163 -14.25 -8.67 -5.52
C TRP A 163 -15.36 -7.75 -6.01
N LEU A 164 -16.03 -7.15 -5.02
CA LEU A 164 -16.97 -6.06 -5.18
C LEU A 164 -16.63 -5.00 -4.14
N VAL A 165 -16.17 -3.84 -4.57
CA VAL A 165 -15.83 -2.71 -3.71
C VAL A 165 -16.84 -1.61 -3.95
N PRO A 166 -17.52 -1.06 -2.91
CA PRO A 166 -18.36 0.12 -3.06
C PRO A 166 -17.51 1.34 -3.49
N ALA A 167 -17.82 1.93 -4.62
CA ALA A 167 -17.12 3.12 -5.12
C ALA A 167 -17.32 4.31 -4.19
N LYS A 168 -18.50 4.44 -3.63
CA LYS A 168 -18.84 5.30 -2.47
C LYS A 168 -20.09 4.75 -1.83
N ILE A 169 -20.34 5.09 -0.56
CA ILE A 169 -21.48 4.58 0.18
C ILE A 169 -22.77 4.72 -0.64
N GLY A 170 -23.25 3.62 -1.19
CA GLY A 170 -24.60 3.44 -1.70
C GLY A 170 -24.85 3.71 -3.19
N THR A 171 -23.86 4.03 -4.05
CA THR A 171 -24.18 4.42 -5.44
C THR A 171 -23.65 3.49 -6.53
N ALA A 172 -22.45 2.91 -6.39
CA ALA A 172 -21.88 2.05 -7.41
C ALA A 172 -20.96 1.00 -6.79
N LEU A 173 -20.74 -0.11 -7.51
CA LEU A 173 -19.83 -1.18 -7.13
C LEU A 173 -18.72 -1.28 -8.17
N ILE A 174 -17.50 -1.46 -7.72
CA ILE A 174 -16.31 -1.73 -8.52
C ILE A 174 -16.10 -3.24 -8.52
N PRO A 175 -16.57 -3.97 -9.53
CA PRO A 175 -16.31 -5.39 -9.67
C PRO A 175 -14.93 -5.62 -10.27
N GLY A 176 -14.28 -6.68 -9.82
CA GLY A 176 -13.04 -7.13 -10.43
C GLY A 176 -12.82 -8.62 -10.29
N ILE A 177 -11.85 -9.10 -11.05
CA ILE A 177 -11.44 -10.50 -11.10
C ILE A 177 -9.93 -10.58 -11.29
N ARG A 178 -9.31 -11.55 -10.65
CA ARG A 178 -7.89 -11.88 -10.79
C ARG A 178 -7.73 -13.38 -10.90
N ALA A 179 -6.74 -13.80 -11.67
CA ALA A 179 -6.28 -15.18 -11.72
C ALA A 179 -4.76 -15.22 -11.60
N ASP A 180 -4.26 -16.02 -10.65
CA ASP A 180 -2.83 -16.27 -10.48
C ASP A 180 -2.53 -17.73 -10.78
N PHE A 181 -1.39 -17.98 -11.42
CA PHE A 181 -0.96 -19.29 -11.85
C PHE A 181 0.54 -19.32 -12.13
N LEU A 182 1.12 -20.51 -12.18
CA LEU A 182 2.50 -20.68 -12.63
C LEU A 182 2.57 -20.85 -14.15
N LEU A 183 3.45 -20.07 -14.78
CA LEU A 183 3.85 -20.25 -16.18
C LEU A 183 5.30 -20.78 -16.23
N GLY A 184 5.43 -22.09 -16.18
CA GLY A 184 6.72 -22.73 -15.99
C GLY A 184 7.26 -22.51 -14.58
N GLU A 185 8.34 -21.75 -14.43
CA GLU A 185 8.94 -21.36 -13.14
C GLU A 185 8.53 -19.96 -12.70
N PHE A 186 7.70 -19.26 -13.50
CA PHE A 186 7.30 -17.88 -13.23
C PHE A 186 5.92 -17.82 -12.56
N GLU A 187 5.83 -17.09 -11.46
CA GLU A 187 4.57 -16.67 -10.88
C GLU A 187 3.97 -15.60 -11.78
N THR A 188 2.71 -15.79 -12.18
CA THR A 188 2.06 -14.91 -13.15
C THR A 188 0.63 -14.67 -12.72
N GLY A 189 0.16 -13.46 -12.86
CA GLY A 189 -1.24 -13.12 -12.62
C GLY A 189 -1.76 -12.13 -13.64
N VAL A 190 -3.08 -12.17 -13.81
CA VAL A 190 -3.83 -11.22 -14.61
C VAL A 190 -4.98 -10.66 -13.81
N VAL A 191 -5.25 -9.37 -13.97
CA VAL A 191 -6.30 -8.67 -13.26
C VAL A 191 -7.16 -7.87 -14.23
N PHE A 192 -8.44 -7.83 -13.97
CA PHE A 192 -9.42 -7.02 -14.69
C PHE A 192 -10.38 -6.39 -13.68
N GLN A 193 -10.63 -5.09 -13.83
CA GLN A 193 -11.54 -4.33 -12.99
C GLN A 193 -12.34 -3.35 -13.82
N TYR A 194 -13.61 -3.21 -13.51
CA TYR A 194 -14.47 -2.17 -14.06
C TYR A 194 -14.74 -1.11 -13.00
N HIS A 195 -14.48 0.13 -13.35
CA HIS A 195 -14.70 1.30 -12.52
C HIS A 195 -15.89 2.06 -13.07
N PRO A 196 -17.04 2.05 -12.41
CA PRO A 196 -18.21 2.79 -12.88
C PRO A 196 -18.00 4.28 -12.71
N LYS A 197 -18.68 5.08 -13.53
CA LYS A 197 -18.72 6.53 -13.34
C LYS A 197 -19.31 6.84 -11.96
N SER A 198 -18.58 7.65 -11.21
CA SER A 198 -19.04 8.16 -9.90
C SER A 198 -19.13 9.68 -9.97
N ASP A 199 -20.20 10.25 -9.42
CA ASP A 199 -20.36 11.71 -9.29
C ASP A 199 -19.47 12.27 -8.14
N LEU A 200 -18.72 11.43 -7.48
CA LEU A 200 -17.92 11.73 -6.32
C LEU A 200 -16.53 11.13 -6.52
N GLU A 201 -15.48 11.86 -6.15
CA GLU A 201 -14.12 11.33 -6.07
C GLU A 201 -14.12 10.05 -5.23
N ASP A 202 -13.60 8.98 -5.78
CA ASP A 202 -13.38 7.71 -5.08
C ASP A 202 -11.93 7.57 -4.63
N PHE A 203 -11.59 6.37 -4.10
CA PHE A 203 -10.25 6.05 -3.62
C PHE A 203 -9.13 6.31 -4.64
N SER A 204 -9.44 6.27 -5.92
CA SER A 204 -8.49 6.47 -7.01
C SER A 204 -8.51 7.91 -7.56
N GLY A 205 -9.42 8.77 -7.08
CA GLY A 205 -9.62 10.12 -7.59
C GLY A 205 -10.20 10.15 -9.02
N TYR A 206 -10.91 9.09 -9.44
CA TYR A 206 -11.51 9.00 -10.76
C TYR A 206 -13.00 9.32 -10.74
N GLU A 207 -13.38 10.35 -11.45
CA GLU A 207 -14.77 10.68 -11.74
C GLU A 207 -15.32 9.96 -12.99
N ARG A 208 -14.46 9.22 -13.72
CA ARG A 208 -14.75 8.71 -15.06
C ARG A 208 -14.91 7.19 -15.06
N GLU A 209 -15.82 6.73 -15.91
CA GLU A 209 -16.00 5.32 -16.18
C GLU A 209 -14.77 4.75 -16.90
N MET A 210 -14.20 3.65 -16.36
CA MET A 210 -13.01 3.05 -16.95
C MET A 210 -12.95 1.53 -16.77
N ILE A 211 -12.17 0.91 -17.64
CA ILE A 211 -11.72 -0.47 -17.54
C ILE A 211 -10.23 -0.45 -17.19
N GLN A 212 -9.87 -1.21 -16.18
CA GLN A 212 -8.48 -1.41 -15.76
C GLN A 212 -8.11 -2.88 -15.98
N MET A 213 -7.01 -3.09 -16.67
CA MET A 213 -6.46 -4.42 -16.94
C MET A 213 -4.98 -4.43 -16.56
N GLY A 214 -4.51 -5.53 -16.02
CA GLY A 214 -3.10 -5.63 -15.73
C GLY A 214 -2.62 -7.06 -15.66
N TYR A 215 -1.31 -7.18 -15.59
CA TYR A 215 -0.64 -8.45 -15.35
C TYR A 215 0.61 -8.23 -14.51
N HIS A 216 1.03 -9.28 -13.85
CA HIS A 216 2.34 -9.38 -13.23
C HIS A 216 3.00 -10.70 -13.58
N ILE A 217 4.31 -10.69 -13.57
CA ILE A 217 5.15 -11.88 -13.72
C ILE A 217 6.37 -11.71 -12.82
N LYS A 218 6.68 -12.74 -12.05
CA LYS A 218 7.82 -12.80 -11.16
C LYS A 218 8.59 -14.09 -11.35
N GLY A 219 9.90 -13.99 -11.31
CA GLY A 219 10.81 -15.13 -11.34
C GLY A 219 11.92 -14.92 -10.33
N GLU A 220 12.33 -15.99 -9.69
CA GLU A 220 13.40 -15.98 -8.70
C GLU A 220 14.34 -17.15 -8.94
N ARG A 221 15.63 -16.85 -9.09
CA ARG A 221 16.72 -17.82 -9.11
C ARG A 221 17.85 -17.29 -8.24
N GLU A 222 19.00 -16.98 -8.83
CA GLU A 222 20.09 -16.27 -8.15
C GLU A 222 19.76 -14.77 -8.01
N VAL A 223 19.02 -14.23 -8.97
CA VAL A 223 18.53 -12.84 -9.02
C VAL A 223 17.02 -12.89 -9.13
N GLY A 224 16.34 -12.14 -8.27
CA GLY A 224 14.92 -11.90 -8.38
C GLY A 224 14.62 -10.87 -9.47
N PHE A 225 13.54 -11.08 -10.21
CA PHE A 225 13.05 -10.11 -11.17
C PHE A 225 11.52 -10.15 -11.27
N TRP A 226 10.92 -9.02 -11.55
CA TRP A 226 9.48 -8.91 -11.78
C TRP A 226 9.17 -7.84 -12.82
N ASN A 227 8.03 -8.00 -13.43
CA ASN A 227 7.40 -6.98 -14.23
C ASN A 227 5.90 -6.93 -13.89
N GLU A 228 5.41 -5.75 -13.70
CA GLU A 228 4.01 -5.47 -13.42
C GLU A 228 3.55 -4.35 -14.35
N SER A 229 2.36 -4.53 -14.94
CA SER A 229 1.85 -3.55 -15.89
C SER A 229 0.35 -3.38 -15.74
N ARG A 230 -0.12 -2.15 -15.93
CA ARG A 230 -1.53 -1.79 -15.93
C ARG A 230 -1.89 -0.91 -17.11
N LEU A 231 -3.07 -1.17 -17.67
CA LEU A 231 -3.70 -0.41 -18.72
C LEU A 231 -5.05 0.11 -18.22
N ASP A 232 -5.25 1.43 -18.26
CA ASP A 232 -6.51 2.08 -17.92
C ASP A 232 -7.13 2.66 -19.19
N ILE A 233 -8.36 2.25 -19.48
CA ILE A 233 -9.13 2.64 -20.66
C ILE A 233 -10.37 3.38 -20.18
N GLU A 234 -10.39 4.70 -20.33
CA GLU A 234 -11.59 5.50 -20.08
C GLU A 234 -12.63 5.25 -21.17
N MET A 235 -13.89 5.14 -20.77
CA MET A 235 -15.00 4.85 -21.68
C MET A 235 -15.51 6.08 -22.46
N GLU A 236 -14.97 7.25 -22.19
CA GLU A 236 -15.31 8.47 -22.93
C GLU A 236 -14.62 8.50 -24.29
N PRO A 237 -15.35 8.89 -25.36
CA PRO A 237 -14.75 9.06 -26.69
C PRO A 237 -13.60 10.08 -26.66
N SER A 238 -12.47 9.73 -27.24
CA SER A 238 -11.24 10.55 -27.28
C SER A 238 -10.41 10.64 -26.02
N SER A 239 -10.71 9.91 -24.98
CA SER A 239 -9.82 9.78 -23.82
C SER A 239 -8.61 8.92 -24.17
N PRO A 240 -7.40 9.33 -23.82
CA PRO A 240 -6.21 8.51 -24.05
C PRO A 240 -6.20 7.31 -23.13
N VAL A 241 -5.63 6.24 -23.64
CA VAL A 241 -5.29 5.06 -22.82
C VAL A 241 -4.09 5.41 -21.97
N GLN A 242 -4.17 5.11 -20.68
CA GLN A 242 -3.05 5.22 -19.77
C GLN A 242 -2.40 3.86 -19.55
N PHE A 243 -1.07 3.86 -19.57
CA PHE A 243 -0.27 2.68 -19.37
C PHE A 243 0.78 2.95 -18.29
N ASP A 244 0.84 2.08 -17.29
CA ASP A 244 1.82 2.09 -16.21
C ASP A 244 2.55 0.76 -16.20
N THR A 245 3.87 0.76 -16.05
CA THR A 245 4.65 -0.47 -15.94
C THR A 245 5.87 -0.29 -15.02
N VAL A 246 6.19 -1.33 -14.28
CA VAL A 246 7.41 -1.43 -13.49
C VAL A 246 8.21 -2.65 -13.90
N PHE A 247 9.52 -2.51 -13.94
CA PHE A 247 10.50 -3.58 -14.05
C PHE A 247 11.37 -3.53 -12.81
N GLY A 248 11.38 -4.61 -12.05
CA GLY A 248 12.13 -4.72 -10.82
C GLY A 248 13.12 -5.88 -10.83
N THR A 249 14.16 -5.74 -10.06
CA THR A 249 15.16 -6.77 -9.78
C THR A 249 15.77 -6.57 -8.42
N ASP A 250 16.13 -7.67 -7.77
CA ASP A 250 16.82 -7.65 -6.50
C ASP A 250 17.90 -8.75 -6.41
N TYR A 251 18.87 -8.51 -5.54
CA TYR A 251 19.92 -9.45 -5.25
C TYR A 251 20.52 -9.22 -3.86
N THR A 252 20.83 -10.32 -3.17
CA THR A 252 21.55 -10.27 -1.89
C THR A 252 23.00 -10.69 -2.07
N PHE A 253 23.90 -9.74 -1.91
CA PHE A 253 25.35 -9.98 -1.97
C PHE A 253 25.83 -10.58 -0.63
N GLU A 254 26.77 -11.52 -0.70
CA GLU A 254 27.46 -12.08 0.48
C GLU A 254 28.50 -11.10 1.06
N ILE A 255 28.07 -9.85 1.34
CA ILE A 255 28.90 -8.80 1.92
C ILE A 255 28.42 -8.57 3.36
N GLY A 256 29.29 -8.70 4.34
CA GLY A 256 28.92 -8.58 5.74
C GLY A 256 27.93 -9.67 6.15
N LYS A 257 26.73 -9.28 6.57
CA LYS A 257 25.64 -10.20 6.92
C LYS A 257 24.56 -10.34 5.83
N GLY A 258 24.90 -9.98 4.61
CA GLY A 258 24.03 -9.99 3.45
C GLY A 258 23.60 -8.56 3.10
N LEU A 259 24.19 -7.98 2.06
CA LEU A 259 23.78 -6.68 1.52
C LEU A 259 22.71 -6.93 0.47
N HIS A 260 21.46 -6.58 0.77
CA HIS A 260 20.36 -6.66 -0.17
C HIS A 260 20.25 -5.36 -0.97
N ILE A 261 20.10 -5.49 -2.28
CA ILE A 261 19.93 -4.37 -3.21
C ILE A 261 18.73 -4.67 -4.10
N LEU A 262 17.83 -3.70 -4.20
CA LEU A 262 16.67 -3.73 -5.05
C LEU A 262 16.64 -2.50 -5.95
N MET A 263 16.25 -2.67 -7.20
CA MET A 263 16.09 -1.59 -8.17
C MET A 263 14.80 -1.78 -8.96
N GLU A 264 14.05 -0.72 -9.11
CA GLU A 264 12.85 -0.65 -9.95
C GLU A 264 12.91 0.52 -10.92
N TYR A 265 12.52 0.26 -12.16
CA TYR A 265 12.28 1.28 -13.16
C TYR A 265 10.80 1.34 -13.48
N PHE A 266 10.19 2.51 -13.28
CA PHE A 266 8.77 2.76 -13.53
C PHE A 266 8.58 3.70 -14.70
N LEU A 267 7.64 3.33 -15.57
CA LEU A 267 7.18 4.13 -16.68
C LEU A 267 5.67 4.31 -16.60
N SER A 268 5.22 5.56 -16.74
CA SER A 268 3.80 5.89 -16.77
C SER A 268 3.49 6.83 -17.94
N THR A 269 2.41 6.55 -18.65
CA THR A 269 1.84 7.47 -19.64
C THR A 269 0.58 8.08 -19.05
N GLN A 270 0.61 9.34 -18.67
CA GLN A 270 -0.54 10.02 -18.07
C GLN A 270 -1.00 11.20 -18.90
N GLN A 271 -2.31 11.39 -18.98
CA GLN A 271 -2.88 12.63 -19.47
C GLN A 271 -2.80 13.69 -18.37
N LYS A 272 -2.19 14.84 -18.68
CA LYS A 272 -2.21 16.00 -17.79
C LYS A 272 -3.07 17.09 -18.40
N GLU A 273 -4.09 17.53 -17.69
CA GLU A 273 -4.79 18.76 -18.02
C GLU A 273 -3.91 19.95 -17.60
N PHE A 274 -3.50 20.76 -18.56
CA PHE A 274 -2.81 22.02 -18.26
C PHE A 274 -3.85 23.10 -18.05
N SER A 275 -3.88 23.72 -16.89
CA SER A 275 -4.86 24.76 -16.50
C SER A 275 -4.72 26.10 -17.27
N THR A 276 -3.86 26.23 -18.26
CA THR A 276 -3.59 27.52 -18.90
C THR A 276 -3.51 27.54 -20.43
N SER A 277 -3.78 26.49 -21.14
CA SER A 277 -4.02 26.56 -22.61
C SER A 277 -4.36 25.17 -23.16
N ASP A 278 -5.30 25.12 -24.04
CA ASP A 278 -5.94 24.04 -24.81
C ASP A 278 -5.08 22.89 -25.40
N LEU A 279 -3.93 22.58 -24.83
CA LEU A 279 -3.07 21.50 -25.26
C LEU A 279 -3.22 20.30 -24.30
N LYS A 280 -4.20 19.44 -24.58
CA LYS A 280 -4.24 18.07 -24.04
C LYS A 280 -3.03 17.31 -24.60
N GLY A 281 -2.06 17.04 -23.75
CA GLY A 281 -0.86 16.29 -24.12
C GLY A 281 -0.70 15.06 -23.22
N GLN A 282 -0.45 13.90 -23.82
CA GLN A 282 0.02 12.74 -23.08
C GLN A 282 1.47 12.97 -22.69
N ARG A 283 1.82 12.79 -21.41
CA ARG A 283 3.19 12.82 -20.92
C ARG A 283 3.62 11.44 -20.47
N THR A 284 4.85 11.14 -20.75
CA THR A 284 5.50 9.92 -20.25
C THR A 284 6.39 10.31 -19.08
N TYR A 285 6.19 9.64 -17.95
CA TYR A 285 6.96 9.78 -16.72
C TYR A 285 7.90 8.59 -16.59
N HIS A 286 9.10 8.84 -16.20
CA HIS A 286 10.14 7.85 -15.98
C HIS A 286 10.70 8.03 -14.58
N HIS A 287 10.61 7.01 -13.76
CA HIS A 287 11.19 7.03 -12.43
C HIS A 287 12.12 5.84 -12.24
N ILE A 288 13.11 6.00 -11.41
CA ILE A 288 13.92 4.89 -10.91
C ILE A 288 13.87 4.90 -9.40
N GLY A 289 13.59 3.74 -8.82
CA GLY A 289 13.65 3.47 -7.39
C GLY A 289 14.80 2.54 -7.08
N PHE A 290 15.46 2.77 -5.97
CA PHE A 290 16.55 1.96 -5.48
C PHE A 290 16.40 1.79 -3.98
N SER A 291 16.53 0.56 -3.50
CA SER A 291 16.61 0.25 -2.07
C SER A 291 17.87 -0.54 -1.78
N MET A 292 18.47 -0.26 -0.66
CA MET A 292 19.64 -0.98 -0.17
C MET A 292 19.51 -1.13 1.34
N ASP A 293 19.64 -2.35 1.84
CA ASP A 293 19.57 -2.62 3.26
C ASP A 293 20.53 -3.72 3.69
N GLN A 294 20.94 -3.68 4.95
CA GLN A 294 21.82 -4.69 5.55
C GLN A 294 21.68 -4.68 7.07
N PRO A 295 21.57 -5.86 7.72
CA PRO A 295 21.82 -5.97 9.15
C PRO A 295 23.32 -5.83 9.43
N ILE A 296 23.67 -4.92 10.36
CA ILE A 296 25.04 -4.79 10.89
C ILE A 296 25.30 -5.90 11.91
N ASP A 297 24.34 -6.07 12.84
CA ASP A 297 24.30 -7.17 13.80
C ASP A 297 22.83 -7.59 14.06
N ILE A 298 22.58 -8.25 15.18
CA ILE A 298 21.23 -8.70 15.57
C ILE A 298 20.34 -7.51 15.95
N GLU A 299 20.95 -6.44 16.47
CA GLU A 299 20.26 -5.30 17.03
C GLU A 299 20.15 -4.13 16.06
N ILE A 300 21.05 -4.05 15.06
CA ILE A 300 21.15 -2.88 14.19
C ILE A 300 20.96 -3.28 12.73
N LYS A 301 19.99 -2.64 12.08
CA LYS A 301 19.76 -2.69 10.64
C LYS A 301 19.77 -1.27 10.08
N TRP A 302 20.34 -1.09 8.90
CA TRP A 302 20.20 0.14 8.14
C TRP A 302 19.53 -0.11 6.81
N GLN A 303 18.88 0.92 6.30
CA GLN A 303 18.18 0.90 5.02
C GLN A 303 18.24 2.28 4.38
N ILE A 304 18.37 2.31 3.07
CA ILE A 304 18.31 3.52 2.26
C ILE A 304 17.38 3.29 1.10
N TYR A 305 16.35 4.12 0.96
CA TYR A 305 15.57 4.25 -0.25
C TYR A 305 16.02 5.47 -1.05
N SER A 306 16.01 5.35 -2.36
CA SER A 306 16.30 6.46 -3.26
C SER A 306 15.34 6.44 -4.43
N LEU A 307 14.87 7.62 -4.82
CA LEU A 307 13.98 7.82 -5.95
C LEU A 307 14.49 8.94 -6.81
N TYR A 308 14.32 8.81 -8.09
CA TYR A 308 14.66 9.83 -9.06
C TYR A 308 13.63 9.91 -10.16
N ASP A 309 13.14 11.13 -10.45
CA ASP A 309 12.28 11.45 -11.58
C ASP A 309 13.12 12.05 -12.72
N PHE A 310 13.08 11.41 -13.88
CA PHE A 310 13.85 11.87 -15.06
C PHE A 310 13.23 13.09 -15.73
N LEU A 311 11.94 13.36 -15.52
CA LEU A 311 11.25 14.46 -16.20
C LEU A 311 11.56 15.81 -15.55
N ASP A 312 11.40 15.91 -14.25
CA ASP A 312 11.64 17.15 -13.49
C ASP A 312 13.00 17.16 -12.78
N LYS A 313 13.72 16.02 -12.84
CA LYS A 313 15.02 15.81 -12.22
C LYS A 313 15.00 15.96 -10.71
N SER A 314 13.86 15.71 -10.11
CA SER A 314 13.73 15.65 -8.66
C SER A 314 14.25 14.31 -8.14
N PHE A 315 14.74 14.34 -6.90
CA PHE A 315 15.17 13.13 -6.22
C PHE A 315 14.73 13.15 -4.75
N GLN A 316 14.70 11.96 -4.18
CA GLN A 316 14.47 11.76 -2.76
C GLN A 316 15.37 10.62 -2.27
N ILE A 317 15.99 10.81 -1.11
CA ILE A 317 16.80 9.80 -0.43
C ILE A 317 16.29 9.70 1.00
N ILE A 318 15.99 8.49 1.44
CA ILE A 318 15.40 8.19 2.76
C ILE A 318 16.31 7.19 3.46
N PRO A 319 17.30 7.65 4.23
CA PRO A 319 18.09 6.79 5.10
C PRO A 319 17.33 6.48 6.39
N GLN A 320 17.45 5.24 6.86
CA GLN A 320 16.89 4.77 8.11
C GLN A 320 17.88 3.84 8.83
N ILE A 321 17.96 3.97 10.13
CA ILE A 321 18.66 3.04 11.02
C ILE A 321 17.66 2.56 12.06
N GLU A 322 17.51 1.26 12.16
CA GLU A 322 16.73 0.57 13.17
C GLU A 322 17.67 0.03 14.24
N TYR A 323 17.34 0.27 15.49
CA TYR A 323 18.03 -0.28 16.65
C TYR A 323 17.03 -0.99 17.56
N SER A 324 17.16 -2.29 17.69
CA SER A 324 16.38 -3.12 18.59
C SER A 324 16.96 -3.01 20.01
N ILE A 325 16.24 -2.34 20.89
CA ILE A 325 16.64 -2.19 22.32
C ILE A 325 16.31 -3.49 23.07
N THR A 326 15.14 -4.05 22.78
CA THR A 326 14.68 -5.37 23.24
C THR A 326 13.96 -6.05 22.06
N ASP A 327 13.47 -7.26 22.23
CA ASP A 327 12.70 -7.98 21.20
C ASP A 327 11.45 -7.20 20.75
N ASP A 328 10.90 -6.36 21.62
CA ASP A 328 9.64 -5.64 21.40
C ASP A 328 9.83 -4.11 21.26
N LEU A 329 10.99 -3.56 21.65
CA LEU A 329 11.24 -2.11 21.67
C LEU A 329 12.30 -1.70 20.66
N PHE A 330 11.90 -0.85 19.72
CA PHE A 330 12.72 -0.39 18.62
C PHE A 330 12.88 1.13 18.61
N LEU A 331 14.05 1.56 18.19
CA LEU A 331 14.40 2.96 17.98
C LEU A 331 14.78 3.15 16.51
N TYR A 332 14.10 4.07 15.84
CA TYR A 332 14.33 4.39 14.43
C TYR A 332 14.90 5.79 14.29
N PHE A 333 16.10 5.89 13.74
CA PHE A 333 16.65 7.16 13.23
C PHE A 333 16.36 7.21 11.74
N HIS A 334 15.64 8.20 11.31
CA HIS A 334 15.27 8.33 9.90
C HIS A 334 15.48 9.74 9.40
N GLY A 335 15.64 9.86 8.10
CA GLY A 335 15.79 11.13 7.44
C GLY A 335 15.16 11.09 6.06
N LYS A 336 14.92 12.26 5.52
CA LYS A 336 14.46 12.47 4.17
C LYS A 336 15.25 13.60 3.57
N ILE A 337 15.86 13.39 2.43
CA ILE A 337 16.60 14.41 1.68
C ILE A 337 15.94 14.50 0.32
N GLY A 338 15.29 15.63 0.05
CA GLY A 338 14.63 15.89 -1.23
C GLY A 338 15.24 17.09 -1.94
N GLY A 339 15.16 17.11 -3.25
CA GLY A 339 15.67 18.21 -4.05
C GLY A 339 15.46 18.06 -5.54
N ASP A 340 15.84 19.10 -6.27
CA ASP A 340 15.95 19.15 -7.72
C ASP A 340 17.41 19.43 -8.08
N ILE A 341 17.96 18.67 -9.02
CA ILE A 341 19.34 18.83 -9.50
C ILE A 341 19.60 20.24 -10.07
N ASN A 342 18.56 20.90 -10.59
CA ASN A 342 18.67 22.26 -11.15
C ASN A 342 18.64 23.36 -10.08
N GLY A 343 18.48 23.02 -8.80
CA GLY A 343 18.44 23.98 -7.68
C GLY A 343 17.20 24.89 -7.66
N ASN A 344 16.19 24.58 -8.47
CA ASN A 344 14.92 25.26 -8.38
C ASN A 344 14.15 24.67 -7.21
N LYS A 345 13.84 25.48 -6.21
CA LYS A 345 12.92 25.12 -5.09
C LYS A 345 11.47 24.96 -5.58
N THR A 346 11.27 24.54 -6.80
CA THR A 346 9.93 24.28 -7.34
C THR A 346 9.48 22.95 -6.82
N ASN A 347 8.33 22.96 -6.16
CA ASN A 347 7.52 21.84 -5.72
C ASN A 347 7.61 20.64 -6.66
N GLY A 348 8.72 19.91 -6.64
CA GLY A 348 8.91 18.65 -7.36
C GLY A 348 7.89 17.69 -6.83
N ARG A 349 6.81 17.53 -7.57
CA ARG A 349 5.79 16.55 -7.27
C ARG A 349 6.25 15.26 -7.90
N LEU A 350 6.94 14.44 -7.14
CA LEU A 350 7.04 13.03 -7.47
C LEU A 350 5.63 12.52 -7.75
N TYR A 351 5.49 11.75 -8.81
CA TYR A 351 4.20 11.32 -9.31
C TYR A 351 3.40 10.55 -8.24
N GLN A 352 2.28 11.11 -7.83
CA GLN A 352 1.50 10.68 -6.66
C GLN A 352 0.66 9.41 -6.87
N ARG A 353 0.57 8.87 -8.08
CA ARG A 353 -0.34 7.73 -8.35
C ARG A 353 0.13 6.40 -7.76
N THR A 354 1.40 6.30 -7.42
CA THR A 354 2.01 5.15 -6.75
C THR A 354 2.43 5.42 -5.30
N ASN A 355 2.10 6.56 -4.79
CA ASN A 355 1.78 6.91 -3.43
C ASN A 355 2.81 7.08 -2.35
N SER A 356 4.04 6.79 -2.53
CA SER A 356 4.89 6.75 -1.34
C SER A 356 5.72 7.99 -1.10
N PHE A 357 5.82 8.90 -2.08
CA PHE A 357 6.85 9.91 -2.04
C PHE A 357 6.32 11.29 -2.42
N SER A 358 5.84 12.03 -1.45
CA SER A 358 5.39 13.40 -1.65
C SER A 358 6.37 14.41 -1.08
N GLY A 359 6.70 15.40 -1.90
CA GLY A 359 7.44 16.60 -1.48
C GLY A 359 8.97 16.49 -1.60
N THR A 360 9.59 17.64 -1.76
CA THR A 360 11.06 17.82 -1.81
C THR A 360 11.62 18.31 -0.49
N GLU A 361 10.83 18.34 0.56
CA GLU A 361 11.26 18.76 1.88
C GLU A 361 12.24 17.76 2.48
N SER A 362 13.26 18.28 3.12
CA SER A 362 14.22 17.47 3.85
C SER A 362 13.86 17.42 5.32
N SER A 363 13.99 16.27 5.95
CA SER A 363 13.72 16.11 7.38
C SER A 363 14.69 15.15 8.04
N ILE A 364 14.77 15.23 9.36
CA ILE A 364 15.44 14.25 10.22
C ILE A 364 14.53 13.95 11.40
N GLY A 365 14.40 12.70 11.76
CA GLY A 365 13.49 12.28 12.82
C GLY A 365 13.97 11.10 13.63
N LEU A 366 13.26 10.91 14.72
CA LEU A 366 13.44 9.82 15.65
C LEU A 366 12.07 9.26 16.01
N THR A 367 11.93 7.96 15.92
CA THR A 367 10.70 7.26 16.33
C THR A 367 11.05 6.12 17.28
N VAL A 368 10.26 5.96 18.32
CA VAL A 368 10.30 4.82 19.24
C VAL A 368 9.03 4.03 19.04
N ALA A 369 9.14 2.73 18.81
CA ALA A 369 8.01 1.82 18.68
C ALA A 369 8.13 0.65 19.62
N ASN A 370 7.05 0.33 20.33
CA ASN A 370 6.95 -0.82 21.20
C ASN A 370 5.81 -1.73 20.69
N TYR A 371 6.17 -2.96 20.39
CA TYR A 371 5.24 -4.03 19.96
C TYR A 371 4.87 -4.90 21.15
N PHE A 372 3.68 -5.52 21.15
CA PHE A 372 3.21 -6.38 22.25
C PHE A 372 2.13 -7.36 21.78
#